data_9d2e51550d05d809db90232ecf1da52d
#
_entry.id   9d2e51550d05d809db90232ecf1da52d
#
_cell.length_a   1.000
_cell.length_b   1.000
_cell.length_c   1.000
_cell.angle_alpha   90.00
_cell.angle_beta   90.00
_cell.angle_gamma   90.00
#
_symmetry.space_group_name_H-M   'P 1'
#
loop_
_entity.id
_entity.type
_entity.pdbx_description
1 polymer ?
#
loop_
_entity_poly.entity_id
_entity_poly.type
_entity_poly.pdbx_seq_one_letter_code
_entity_poly.pdbx_strand_id
1 'polypeptide(L)'
;MSTVGIVCEYNPFHKGHLYQIEQAKKLTEADHVVCFMSGNFLQRGIPALADKFTRAEAAIKCGVDVIFEIPFVYSTSSARDYATAAVTMMDMSGAIDFISFGAETDDLVLLSQIADIVENEPPQVSDSIRRSVASGMTYGAARATAIEDYLQKKDIVRNNPSNSSSSVSKSNISSVMSSPNNILAIEYLAALKRIKSKIKPVIIKRIISDYNSNEAVHDICSASAIRSLLRNSDIKTIERHVPKECYCILDTNYRKTFPVFEDHLSSLLAAARLLY
;
A
#
# COMPACT_ATOMS: atom_id res chain seq x y z
N MET A 1 3.34 -24.34 11.49
CA MET A 1 3.91 -23.44 10.47
C MET A 1 2.90 -22.33 10.24
N SER A 2 3.33 -21.09 10.36
CA SER A 2 2.49 -19.93 10.11
C SER A 2 3.03 -19.10 8.94
N THR A 3 2.13 -18.44 8.20
CA THR A 3 2.48 -17.73 6.97
C THR A 3 1.91 -16.32 7.00
N VAL A 4 2.76 -15.34 6.70
CA VAL A 4 2.31 -13.95 6.53
C VAL A 4 2.27 -13.58 5.04
N GLY A 5 1.12 -13.06 4.61
CA GLY A 5 0.90 -12.50 3.27
C GLY A 5 1.21 -11.02 3.23
N ILE A 6 1.82 -10.55 2.16
CA ILE A 6 2.10 -9.14 1.91
C ILE A 6 1.60 -8.77 0.51
N VAL A 7 0.82 -7.70 0.39
CA VAL A 7 0.46 -7.11 -0.90
C VAL A 7 1.49 -6.06 -1.26
N CYS A 8 2.05 -6.13 -2.48
CA CYS A 8 3.18 -5.29 -2.83
C CYS A 8 3.26 -4.93 -4.32
N GLU A 9 4.03 -3.90 -4.60
CA GLU A 9 4.43 -3.50 -5.95
C GLU A 9 5.94 -3.63 -6.18
N TYR A 10 6.74 -3.38 -5.13
CA TYR A 10 8.21 -3.40 -5.17
C TYR A 10 8.80 -2.63 -6.36
N ASN A 11 8.52 -1.35 -6.42
CA ASN A 11 8.81 -0.51 -7.59
C ASN A 11 9.86 0.61 -7.33
N PRO A 12 11.15 0.27 -7.16
CA PRO A 12 11.74 -1.05 -6.97
C PRO A 12 11.64 -1.53 -5.52
N PHE A 13 12.11 -2.76 -5.25
CA PHE A 13 12.34 -3.26 -3.89
C PHE A 13 13.43 -2.42 -3.22
N HIS A 14 13.21 -2.02 -1.95
CA HIS A 14 14.15 -1.17 -1.21
C HIS A 14 14.22 -1.54 0.28
N LYS A 15 15.14 -0.94 1.02
CA LYS A 15 15.36 -1.22 2.46
C LYS A 15 14.09 -1.12 3.31
N GLY A 16 13.16 -0.22 2.97
CA GLY A 16 11.87 -0.11 3.66
C GLY A 16 10.98 -1.36 3.47
N HIS A 17 11.05 -2.02 2.32
CA HIS A 17 10.34 -3.27 2.09
C HIS A 17 11.00 -4.44 2.83
N LEU A 18 12.34 -4.49 2.88
CA LEU A 18 13.06 -5.46 3.70
C LEU A 18 12.68 -5.32 5.17
N TYR A 19 12.70 -4.09 5.70
CA TYR A 19 12.25 -3.80 7.05
C TYR A 19 10.81 -4.30 7.31
N GLN A 20 9.89 -4.07 6.37
CA GLN A 20 8.52 -4.57 6.48
C GLN A 20 8.48 -6.10 6.59
N ILE A 21 9.24 -6.82 5.78
CA ILE A 21 9.31 -8.29 5.81
C ILE A 21 9.84 -8.77 7.16
N GLU A 22 10.93 -8.19 7.65
CA GLU A 22 11.54 -8.54 8.93
C GLU A 22 10.59 -8.28 10.10
N GLN A 23 9.94 -7.12 10.13
CA GLN A 23 8.96 -6.79 11.17
C GLN A 23 7.71 -7.68 11.09
N ALA A 24 7.23 -8.00 9.89
CA ALA A 24 6.10 -8.91 9.70
C ALA A 24 6.41 -10.29 10.30
N LYS A 25 7.55 -10.87 9.96
CA LYS A 25 8.00 -12.15 10.55
C LYS A 25 8.13 -12.08 12.07
N LYS A 26 8.74 -11.00 12.58
CA LYS A 26 8.94 -10.82 14.02
C LYS A 26 7.63 -10.71 14.81
N LEU A 27 6.67 -9.93 14.28
CA LEU A 27 5.40 -9.67 14.98
C LEU A 27 4.42 -10.83 14.89
N THR A 28 4.49 -11.62 13.83
CA THR A 28 3.60 -12.77 13.60
C THR A 28 4.22 -14.10 13.97
N GLU A 29 5.53 -14.12 14.25
CA GLU A 29 6.33 -15.35 14.40
C GLU A 29 6.14 -16.30 13.21
N ALA A 30 5.91 -15.71 12.00
CA ALA A 30 5.65 -16.49 10.80
C ALA A 30 6.92 -17.17 10.27
N ASP A 31 6.77 -18.44 9.91
CA ASP A 31 7.82 -19.22 9.27
C ASP A 31 8.07 -18.74 7.83
N HIS A 32 6.98 -18.39 7.13
CA HIS A 32 7.00 -18.06 5.71
C HIS A 32 6.39 -16.71 5.38
N VAL A 33 6.95 -16.09 4.31
CA VAL A 33 6.44 -14.84 3.72
C VAL A 33 5.99 -15.11 2.29
N VAL A 34 4.71 -14.85 2.02
CA VAL A 34 4.12 -14.95 0.68
C VAL A 34 3.71 -13.57 0.21
N CYS A 35 4.20 -13.16 -0.97
CA CYS A 35 3.83 -11.89 -1.56
C CYS A 35 2.79 -12.04 -2.66
N PHE A 36 1.83 -11.12 -2.69
CA PHE A 36 0.86 -10.92 -3.77
C PHE A 36 1.24 -9.62 -4.47
N MET A 37 1.87 -9.74 -5.64
CA MET A 37 2.57 -8.65 -6.29
C MET A 37 1.90 -8.22 -7.59
N SER A 38 1.79 -6.91 -7.82
CA SER A 38 1.39 -6.36 -9.12
C SER A 38 2.31 -6.81 -10.24
N GLY A 39 1.74 -7.12 -11.41
CA GLY A 39 2.48 -7.47 -12.62
C GLY A 39 3.29 -6.29 -13.18
N ASN A 40 3.41 -6.20 -14.50
CA ASN A 40 4.18 -5.14 -15.15
C ASN A 40 3.52 -3.76 -15.09
N PHE A 41 2.25 -3.68 -14.69
CA PHE A 41 1.53 -2.44 -14.42
C PHE A 41 1.06 -2.42 -12.97
N LEU A 42 1.14 -1.23 -12.37
CA LEU A 42 0.89 -0.98 -10.96
C LEU A 42 -0.54 -0.49 -10.72
N GLN A 43 -0.93 -0.38 -9.47
CA GLN A 43 -2.27 0.01 -9.05
C GLN A 43 -2.70 1.39 -9.63
N ARG A 44 -1.77 2.28 -9.87
CA ARG A 44 -2.04 3.59 -10.51
C ARG A 44 -2.10 3.54 -12.03
N GLY A 45 -2.06 2.36 -12.65
CA GLY A 45 -2.08 2.19 -14.11
C GLY A 45 -0.76 2.53 -14.81
N ILE A 46 0.30 2.77 -14.06
CA ILE A 46 1.62 3.09 -14.61
C ILE A 46 2.49 1.85 -14.78
N PRO A 47 3.44 1.83 -15.73
CA PRO A 47 4.38 0.73 -15.85
C PRO A 47 5.28 0.65 -14.60
N ALA A 48 5.62 -0.57 -14.21
CA ALA A 48 6.63 -0.80 -13.20
C ALA A 48 8.02 -0.44 -13.74
N LEU A 49 8.90 0.08 -12.89
CA LEU A 49 10.26 0.50 -13.22
C LEU A 49 11.10 -0.66 -13.80
N ALA A 50 10.90 -1.87 -13.29
CA ALA A 50 11.48 -3.12 -13.77
C ALA A 50 10.37 -4.15 -14.00
N ASP A 51 10.60 -5.10 -14.89
CA ASP A 51 9.65 -6.18 -15.14
C ASP A 51 9.35 -7.02 -13.90
N LYS A 52 8.24 -7.75 -13.94
CA LYS A 52 7.75 -8.52 -12.80
C LYS A 52 8.74 -9.60 -12.33
N PHE A 53 9.49 -10.22 -13.24
CA PHE A 53 10.44 -11.28 -12.89
C PHE A 53 11.66 -10.72 -12.18
N THR A 54 12.22 -9.61 -12.66
CA THR A 54 13.30 -8.88 -12.00
C THR A 54 12.90 -8.45 -10.57
N ARG A 55 11.69 -7.96 -10.38
CA ARG A 55 11.18 -7.54 -9.07
C ARG A 55 10.91 -8.74 -8.15
N ALA A 56 10.40 -9.83 -8.70
CA ALA A 56 10.18 -11.08 -7.96
C ALA A 56 11.49 -11.69 -7.49
N GLU A 57 12.50 -11.77 -8.38
CA GLU A 57 13.82 -12.29 -8.02
C GLU A 57 14.45 -11.47 -6.90
N ALA A 58 14.40 -10.13 -6.98
CA ALA A 58 14.89 -9.26 -5.94
C ALA A 58 14.21 -9.51 -4.58
N ALA A 59 12.88 -9.68 -4.57
CA ALA A 59 12.13 -9.94 -3.35
C ALA A 59 12.44 -11.32 -2.74
N ILE A 60 12.56 -12.36 -3.57
CA ILE A 60 12.94 -13.72 -3.13
C ILE A 60 14.35 -13.71 -2.51
N LYS A 61 15.31 -13.05 -3.15
CA LYS A 61 16.67 -12.91 -2.60
C LYS A 61 16.70 -12.12 -1.28
N CYS A 62 15.67 -11.31 -1.02
CA CYS A 62 15.52 -10.53 0.20
C CYS A 62 14.55 -11.16 1.24
N GLY A 63 14.25 -12.45 1.13
CA GLY A 63 13.57 -13.21 2.19
C GLY A 63 12.07 -13.44 1.99
N VAL A 64 11.55 -13.25 0.79
CA VAL A 64 10.22 -13.72 0.38
C VAL A 64 10.33 -15.16 -0.10
N ASP A 65 9.43 -16.04 0.36
CA ASP A 65 9.45 -17.46 0.00
C ASP A 65 8.70 -17.74 -1.31
N VAL A 66 7.54 -17.09 -1.51
CA VAL A 66 6.68 -17.30 -2.69
C VAL A 66 6.08 -15.97 -3.14
N ILE A 67 5.94 -15.81 -4.46
CA ILE A 67 5.26 -14.65 -5.06
C ILE A 67 4.16 -15.11 -6.00
N PHE A 68 2.95 -14.59 -5.76
CA PHE A 68 1.81 -14.69 -6.67
C PHE A 68 1.60 -13.36 -7.39
N GLU A 69 1.36 -13.41 -8.69
CA GLU A 69 1.00 -12.22 -9.46
C GLU A 69 -0.50 -11.91 -9.28
N ILE A 70 -0.81 -10.68 -8.91
CA ILE A 70 -2.19 -10.18 -8.93
C ILE A 70 -2.59 -10.00 -10.41
N PRO A 71 -3.72 -10.56 -10.86
CA PRO A 71 -4.16 -10.44 -12.25
C PRO A 71 -4.25 -8.97 -12.69
N PHE A 72 -3.83 -8.68 -13.90
CA PHE A 72 -3.70 -7.34 -14.46
C PHE A 72 -4.94 -6.46 -14.24
N VAL A 73 -6.14 -7.01 -14.49
CA VAL A 73 -7.41 -6.28 -14.35
C VAL A 73 -7.66 -5.77 -12.93
N TYR A 74 -7.15 -6.46 -11.92
CA TYR A 74 -7.22 -6.04 -10.52
C TYR A 74 -6.02 -5.21 -10.11
N SER A 75 -4.84 -5.53 -10.65
CA SER A 75 -3.61 -4.79 -10.38
C SER A 75 -3.70 -3.31 -10.76
N THR A 76 -4.48 -2.97 -11.79
CA THR A 76 -4.65 -1.59 -12.31
C THR A 76 -6.01 -0.98 -11.98
N SER A 77 -6.72 -1.55 -11.00
CA SER A 77 -8.08 -1.12 -10.64
C SER A 77 -8.09 -0.13 -9.48
N SER A 78 -9.30 0.17 -8.97
CA SER A 78 -9.47 0.98 -7.77
C SER A 78 -8.78 0.35 -6.56
N ALA A 79 -8.44 1.16 -5.54
CA ALA A 79 -7.87 0.64 -4.30
C ALA A 79 -8.76 -0.45 -3.66
N ARG A 80 -10.09 -0.30 -3.76
CA ARG A 80 -11.07 -1.29 -3.28
C ARG A 80 -10.94 -2.62 -4.00
N ASP A 81 -10.93 -2.60 -5.33
CA ASP A 81 -10.90 -3.83 -6.15
C ASP A 81 -9.54 -4.51 -6.05
N TYR A 82 -8.46 -3.72 -6.06
CA TYR A 82 -7.11 -4.19 -5.84
C TYR A 82 -6.96 -4.91 -4.50
N ALA A 83 -7.41 -4.27 -3.41
CA ALA A 83 -7.36 -4.86 -2.07
C ALA A 83 -8.26 -6.09 -1.97
N THR A 84 -9.47 -6.05 -2.55
CA THR A 84 -10.40 -7.19 -2.54
C THR A 84 -9.80 -8.39 -3.25
N ALA A 85 -9.22 -8.18 -4.44
CA ALA A 85 -8.61 -9.27 -5.19
C ALA A 85 -7.43 -9.89 -4.43
N ALA A 86 -6.51 -9.07 -3.90
CA ALA A 86 -5.35 -9.55 -3.17
C ALA A 86 -5.76 -10.35 -1.91
N VAL A 87 -6.70 -9.82 -1.11
CA VAL A 87 -7.19 -10.50 0.10
C VAL A 87 -7.96 -11.77 -0.26
N THR A 88 -8.75 -11.77 -1.33
CA THR A 88 -9.44 -12.98 -1.83
C THR A 88 -8.45 -14.06 -2.26
N MET A 89 -7.39 -13.69 -2.98
CA MET A 89 -6.34 -14.65 -3.37
C MET A 89 -5.65 -15.26 -2.13
N MET A 90 -5.37 -14.45 -1.10
CA MET A 90 -4.82 -14.92 0.18
C MET A 90 -5.76 -15.91 0.85
N ASP A 91 -7.03 -15.56 1.00
CA ASP A 91 -8.03 -16.36 1.69
C ASP A 91 -8.29 -17.69 0.96
N MET A 92 -8.46 -17.65 -0.36
CA MET A 92 -8.65 -18.84 -1.20
C MET A 92 -7.46 -19.77 -1.24
N SER A 93 -6.24 -19.28 -1.00
CA SER A 93 -5.06 -20.13 -0.90
C SER A 93 -5.11 -21.08 0.29
N GLY A 94 -5.85 -20.71 1.35
CA GLY A 94 -5.94 -21.47 2.60
C GLY A 94 -4.61 -21.55 3.37
N ALA A 95 -3.57 -20.86 2.93
CA ALA A 95 -2.21 -20.96 3.46
C ALA A 95 -1.77 -19.71 4.25
N ILE A 96 -2.56 -18.64 4.27
CA ILE A 96 -2.18 -17.36 4.87
C ILE A 96 -2.89 -17.17 6.22
N ASP A 97 -2.10 -17.02 7.30
CA ASP A 97 -2.61 -16.77 8.64
C ASP A 97 -2.71 -15.29 8.97
N PHE A 98 -1.78 -14.50 8.43
CA PHE A 98 -1.67 -13.07 8.68
C PHE A 98 -1.54 -12.29 7.36
N ILE A 99 -2.14 -11.09 7.30
CA ILE A 99 -1.83 -10.09 6.27
C ILE A 99 -1.06 -8.94 6.90
N SER A 100 0.14 -8.64 6.38
CA SER A 100 0.95 -7.51 6.83
C SER A 100 0.94 -6.40 5.79
N PHE A 101 0.72 -5.17 6.23
CA PHE A 101 0.77 -3.98 5.41
C PHE A 101 1.38 -2.80 6.16
N GLY A 102 2.04 -1.92 5.40
CA GLY A 102 2.59 -0.67 5.92
C GLY A 102 1.51 0.41 5.95
N ALA A 103 1.44 1.18 7.05
CA ALA A 103 0.58 2.34 7.16
C ALA A 103 1.32 3.52 7.82
N GLU A 104 0.84 4.74 7.61
CA GLU A 104 1.38 5.94 8.25
C GLU A 104 0.97 6.01 9.74
N THR A 105 -0.20 5.45 10.07
CA THR A 105 -0.63 5.25 11.47
C THR A 105 -0.50 3.78 11.89
N ASP A 106 -0.20 3.54 13.15
CA ASP A 106 -0.19 2.22 13.79
C ASP A 106 -1.49 1.92 14.56
N ASP A 107 -2.48 2.82 14.48
CA ASP A 107 -3.78 2.65 15.14
C ASP A 107 -4.70 1.70 14.35
N LEU A 108 -4.53 0.39 14.59
CA LEU A 108 -5.37 -0.65 13.98
C LEU A 108 -6.85 -0.50 14.36
N VAL A 109 -7.14 0.00 15.57
CA VAL A 109 -8.52 0.16 16.04
C VAL A 109 -9.23 1.24 15.21
N LEU A 110 -8.58 2.39 15.04
CA LEU A 110 -9.11 3.47 14.21
C LEU A 110 -9.29 3.04 12.75
N LEU A 111 -8.27 2.42 12.15
CA LEU A 111 -8.36 1.93 10.77
C LEU A 111 -9.48 0.89 10.60
N SER A 112 -9.68 0.00 11.60
CA SER A 112 -10.75 -0.99 11.58
C SER A 112 -12.13 -0.37 11.71
N GLN A 113 -12.29 0.69 12.51
CA GLN A 113 -13.54 1.43 12.63
C GLN A 113 -13.88 2.15 11.31
N ILE A 114 -12.89 2.77 10.67
CA ILE A 114 -13.08 3.39 9.36
C ILE A 114 -13.45 2.33 8.33
N ALA A 115 -12.77 1.17 8.33
CA ALA A 115 -13.07 0.06 7.42
C ALA A 115 -14.49 -0.49 7.61
N ASP A 116 -15.00 -0.53 8.84
CA ASP A 116 -16.40 -0.91 9.13
C ASP A 116 -17.40 0.05 8.49
N ILE A 117 -17.12 1.35 8.57
CA ILE A 117 -17.99 2.37 7.97
C ILE A 117 -17.92 2.29 6.44
N VAL A 118 -16.72 2.10 5.90
CA VAL A 118 -16.49 1.94 4.46
C VAL A 118 -17.22 0.73 3.90
N GLU A 119 -17.23 -0.39 4.62
CA GLU A 119 -17.87 -1.62 4.15
C GLU A 119 -19.38 -1.58 4.28
N ASN A 120 -19.89 -1.10 5.41
CA ASN A 120 -21.34 -1.07 5.68
C ASN A 120 -22.05 0.15 5.07
N GLU A 121 -21.29 1.20 4.75
CA GLU A 121 -21.75 2.48 4.18
C GLU A 121 -23.11 2.96 4.76
N PRO A 122 -23.16 3.36 6.05
CA PRO A 122 -24.41 3.77 6.68
C PRO A 122 -25.12 4.86 5.86
N PRO A 123 -26.48 4.88 5.78
CA PRO A 123 -27.22 5.86 4.98
C PRO A 123 -26.80 7.32 5.24
N GLN A 124 -26.50 7.65 6.49
CA GLN A 124 -26.04 9.00 6.87
C GLN A 124 -24.69 9.37 6.20
N VAL A 125 -23.81 8.39 6.02
CA VAL A 125 -22.51 8.58 5.36
C VAL A 125 -22.71 8.74 3.86
N SER A 126 -23.45 7.84 3.20
CA SER A 126 -23.70 7.92 1.76
C SER A 126 -24.47 9.19 1.36
N ASP A 127 -25.45 9.62 2.16
CA ASP A 127 -26.17 10.88 1.93
C ASP A 127 -25.28 12.12 2.11
N SER A 128 -24.36 12.09 3.07
CA SER A 128 -23.37 13.15 3.28
C SER A 128 -22.40 13.23 2.10
N ILE A 129 -21.86 12.09 1.64
CA ILE A 129 -20.98 12.01 0.48
C ILE A 129 -21.67 12.58 -0.75
N ARG A 130 -22.92 12.14 -1.04
CA ARG A 130 -23.69 12.60 -2.20
C ARG A 130 -23.89 14.11 -2.21
N ARG A 131 -24.27 14.71 -1.05
CA ARG A 131 -24.42 16.15 -0.91
C ARG A 131 -23.12 16.92 -1.14
N SER A 132 -22.02 16.42 -0.56
CA SER A 132 -20.70 17.08 -0.70
C SER A 132 -20.17 17.01 -2.13
N VAL A 133 -20.36 15.88 -2.81
CA VAL A 133 -19.98 15.74 -4.24
C VAL A 133 -20.85 16.64 -5.11
N ALA A 134 -22.16 16.74 -4.86
CA ALA A 134 -23.05 17.64 -5.57
C ALA A 134 -22.69 19.13 -5.37
N SER A 135 -22.04 19.50 -4.27
CA SER A 135 -21.50 20.84 -4.01
C SER A 135 -20.12 21.10 -4.62
N GLY A 136 -19.56 20.14 -5.40
CA GLY A 136 -18.28 20.27 -6.09
C GLY A 136 -17.06 19.71 -5.35
N MET A 137 -17.27 19.03 -4.21
CA MET A 137 -16.17 18.36 -3.49
C MET A 137 -15.73 17.10 -4.24
N THR A 138 -14.43 16.79 -4.23
CA THR A 138 -13.95 15.50 -4.77
C THR A 138 -14.49 14.34 -3.93
N TYR A 139 -14.73 13.18 -4.55
CA TYR A 139 -15.25 12.00 -3.85
C TYR A 139 -14.40 11.61 -2.63
N GLY A 140 -13.06 11.63 -2.76
CA GLY A 140 -12.15 11.30 -1.66
C GLY A 140 -12.30 12.23 -0.46
N ALA A 141 -12.36 13.55 -0.70
CA ALA A 141 -12.57 14.55 0.36
C ALA A 141 -13.97 14.43 0.99
N ALA A 142 -15.01 14.27 0.16
CA ALA A 142 -16.38 14.07 0.63
C ALA A 142 -16.52 12.84 1.53
N ARG A 143 -15.88 11.72 1.13
CA ARG A 143 -15.85 10.48 1.91
C ARG A 143 -15.13 10.66 3.25
N ALA A 144 -13.97 11.31 3.26
CA ALA A 144 -13.22 11.58 4.49
C ALA A 144 -14.04 12.41 5.48
N THR A 145 -14.63 13.52 5.03
CA THR A 145 -15.48 14.38 5.87
C THR A 145 -16.70 13.64 6.38
N ALA A 146 -17.39 12.86 5.54
CA ALA A 146 -18.59 12.13 5.94
C ALA A 146 -18.30 11.07 7.01
N ILE A 147 -17.18 10.36 6.90
CA ILE A 147 -16.74 9.35 7.87
C ILE A 147 -16.34 10.04 9.19
N GLU A 148 -15.62 11.14 9.10
CA GLU A 148 -15.23 11.94 10.27
C GLU A 148 -16.44 12.42 11.06
N ASP A 149 -17.41 13.04 10.39
CA ASP A 149 -18.65 13.50 11.01
C ASP A 149 -19.46 12.35 11.64
N TYR A 150 -19.49 11.19 10.98
CA TYR A 150 -20.19 10.02 11.48
C TYR A 150 -19.53 9.46 12.76
N LEU A 151 -18.21 9.33 12.79
CA LEU A 151 -17.47 8.86 13.96
C LEU A 151 -17.63 9.81 15.15
N GLN A 152 -17.54 11.12 14.93
CA GLN A 152 -17.72 12.12 15.98
C GLN A 152 -19.12 12.05 16.62
N LYS A 153 -20.17 11.93 15.81
CA LYS A 153 -21.54 11.77 16.31
C LYS A 153 -21.70 10.49 17.13
N LYS A 154 -21.05 9.40 16.72
CA LYS A 154 -21.09 8.12 17.42
C LYS A 154 -20.36 8.19 18.77
N ASP A 155 -19.26 8.91 18.86
CA ASP A 155 -18.52 9.13 20.09
C ASP A 155 -19.27 10.04 21.07
N ILE A 156 -19.92 11.09 20.59
CA ILE A 156 -20.80 11.93 21.41
C ILE A 156 -21.95 11.13 22.03
N VAL A 157 -22.53 10.19 21.28
CA VAL A 157 -23.61 9.32 21.76
C VAL A 157 -23.12 8.26 22.77
N ARG A 158 -21.86 7.80 22.65
CA ARG A 158 -21.25 6.82 23.57
C ARG A 158 -20.72 7.43 24.86
N ASN A 159 -20.26 8.68 24.82
CA ASN A 159 -19.73 9.37 25.98
C ASN A 159 -20.85 9.97 26.82
N ASN A 160 -21.38 9.18 27.76
CA ASN A 160 -21.88 9.74 29.03
C ASN A 160 -20.70 10.49 29.69
N PRO A 161 -20.93 11.64 30.37
CA PRO A 161 -19.86 12.55 30.81
C PRO A 161 -18.90 12.04 31.89
N SER A 162 -18.84 10.75 32.15
CA SER A 162 -18.06 10.14 33.22
C SER A 162 -16.78 9.36 32.78
N ASN A 163 -16.48 9.23 31.50
CA ASN A 163 -15.23 8.57 31.05
C ASN A 163 -14.53 9.35 29.92
N SER A 164 -13.75 10.33 30.33
CA SER A 164 -12.84 11.10 29.49
C SER A 164 -11.55 10.31 29.24
N SER A 165 -11.48 9.51 28.19
CA SER A 165 -10.19 9.14 27.58
C SER A 165 -10.42 8.54 26.18
N SER A 166 -10.02 9.31 25.19
CA SER A 166 -9.95 9.09 23.74
C SER A 166 -11.03 9.79 22.89
N SER A 167 -11.03 11.13 22.94
CA SER A 167 -11.61 11.91 21.85
C SER A 167 -10.67 11.81 20.64
N VAL A 168 -11.10 11.09 19.58
CA VAL A 168 -10.41 11.14 18.29
C VAL A 168 -10.46 12.60 17.80
N SER A 169 -9.34 13.29 17.80
CA SER A 169 -9.30 14.70 17.39
C SER A 169 -9.62 14.83 15.90
N LYS A 170 -10.41 15.88 15.54
CA LYS A 170 -10.83 16.17 14.14
C LYS A 170 -9.70 16.10 13.11
N SER A 171 -8.51 16.55 13.48
CA SER A 171 -7.34 16.59 12.60
C SER A 171 -6.79 15.19 12.21
N ASN A 172 -7.12 14.14 12.97
CA ASN A 172 -6.54 12.80 12.73
C ASN A 172 -7.23 12.02 11.62
N ILE A 173 -8.55 12.04 11.49
CA ILE A 173 -9.27 11.19 10.52
C ILE A 173 -9.06 11.67 9.10
N SER A 174 -9.18 12.98 8.85
CA SER A 174 -8.90 13.55 7.54
C SER A 174 -7.46 13.30 7.08
N SER A 175 -6.49 13.44 7.99
CA SER A 175 -5.09 13.11 7.74
C SER A 175 -4.90 11.61 7.45
N VAL A 176 -5.53 10.73 8.23
CA VAL A 176 -5.47 9.28 8.01
C VAL A 176 -6.01 8.90 6.63
N MET A 177 -7.14 9.48 6.23
CA MET A 177 -7.79 9.17 4.96
C MET A 177 -7.19 9.89 3.74
N SER A 178 -6.27 10.84 3.93
CA SER A 178 -5.50 11.45 2.84
C SER A 178 -4.21 10.71 2.52
N SER A 179 -3.75 9.84 3.40
CA SER A 179 -2.49 9.12 3.26
C SER A 179 -2.66 7.83 2.43
N PRO A 180 -1.92 7.66 1.32
CA PRO A 180 -2.16 6.56 0.37
C PRO A 180 -2.06 5.16 0.98
N ASN A 181 -1.12 4.92 1.92
CA ASN A 181 -0.98 3.59 2.52
C ASN A 181 -2.05 3.35 3.58
N ASN A 182 -2.52 4.37 4.30
CA ASN A 182 -3.67 4.24 5.18
C ASN A 182 -4.95 3.90 4.39
N ILE A 183 -5.15 4.50 3.20
CA ILE A 183 -6.28 4.18 2.31
C ILE A 183 -6.23 2.69 1.94
N LEU A 184 -5.08 2.18 1.52
CA LEU A 184 -4.92 0.76 1.20
C LEU A 184 -5.13 -0.13 2.42
N ALA A 185 -4.60 0.26 3.59
CA ALA A 185 -4.82 -0.46 4.85
C ALA A 185 -6.31 -0.58 5.19
N ILE A 186 -7.08 0.51 5.06
CA ILE A 186 -8.53 0.53 5.25
C ILE A 186 -9.21 -0.42 4.27
N GLU A 187 -8.83 -0.41 2.99
CA GLU A 187 -9.44 -1.28 1.97
C GLU A 187 -9.06 -2.77 2.20
N TYR A 188 -7.86 -3.11 2.70
CA TYR A 188 -7.54 -4.49 3.10
C TYR A 188 -8.41 -4.94 4.28
N LEU A 189 -8.57 -4.10 5.30
CA LEU A 189 -9.42 -4.39 6.46
C LEU A 189 -10.90 -4.54 6.05
N ALA A 190 -11.40 -3.69 5.17
CA ALA A 190 -12.74 -3.79 4.61
C ALA A 190 -12.91 -5.07 3.78
N ALA A 191 -11.92 -5.44 2.97
CA ALA A 191 -11.93 -6.67 2.19
C ALA A 191 -11.98 -7.92 3.08
N LEU A 192 -11.15 -7.99 4.13
CA LEU A 192 -11.20 -9.09 5.11
C LEU A 192 -12.59 -9.27 5.71
N LYS A 193 -13.27 -8.18 6.05
CA LYS A 193 -14.64 -8.19 6.60
C LYS A 193 -15.65 -8.64 5.55
N ARG A 194 -15.58 -8.10 4.33
CA ARG A 194 -16.47 -8.41 3.20
C ARG A 194 -16.52 -9.90 2.90
N ILE A 195 -15.35 -10.55 2.82
CA ILE A 195 -15.27 -11.98 2.55
C ILE A 195 -15.30 -12.86 3.81
N LYS A 196 -15.42 -12.24 5.00
CA LYS A 196 -15.43 -12.92 6.30
C LYS A 196 -14.19 -13.78 6.52
N SER A 197 -13.03 -13.30 6.08
CA SER A 197 -11.77 -14.00 6.20
C SER A 197 -11.33 -14.16 7.66
N LYS A 198 -10.62 -15.26 7.93
CA LYS A 198 -9.99 -15.52 9.23
C LYS A 198 -8.56 -14.99 9.32
N ILE A 199 -8.02 -14.44 8.26
CA ILE A 199 -6.67 -13.88 8.20
C ILE A 199 -6.58 -12.68 9.16
N LYS A 200 -5.55 -12.66 9.98
CA LYS A 200 -5.34 -11.63 11.00
C LYS A 200 -4.52 -10.47 10.43
N PRO A 201 -4.98 -9.22 10.51
CA PRO A 201 -4.21 -8.06 10.04
C PRO A 201 -3.09 -7.68 11.03
N VAL A 202 -1.93 -7.32 10.48
CA VAL A 202 -0.77 -6.81 11.22
C VAL A 202 -0.26 -5.55 10.53
N ILE A 203 -0.26 -4.44 11.27
CA ILE A 203 0.23 -3.15 10.77
C ILE A 203 1.71 -3.01 11.10
N ILE A 204 2.46 -2.52 10.13
CA ILE A 204 3.83 -2.04 10.32
C ILE A 204 3.85 -0.54 10.07
N LYS A 205 4.18 0.23 11.11
CA LYS A 205 4.34 1.67 10.98
C LYS A 205 5.46 1.97 10.01
N ARG A 206 5.16 2.76 8.98
CA ARG A 206 6.15 3.19 8.00
C ARG A 206 7.16 4.13 8.65
N ILE A 207 8.42 3.83 8.47
CA ILE A 207 9.50 4.74 8.78
C ILE A 207 9.67 5.64 7.56
N ILE A 208 9.21 6.89 7.67
CA ILE A 208 9.41 7.91 6.64
C ILE A 208 10.63 8.70 7.05
N SER A 209 11.74 8.57 6.34
CA SER A 209 12.83 9.54 6.45
C SER A 209 12.43 10.77 5.64
N ASP A 210 12.14 11.88 6.31
CA ASP A 210 12.12 13.17 5.65
C ASP A 210 13.51 13.44 5.08
N TYR A 211 13.57 13.77 3.79
CA TYR A 211 14.80 14.05 3.05
C TYR A 211 15.62 15.20 3.67
N ASN A 212 15.06 15.93 4.64
CA ASN A 212 15.64 17.08 5.34
C ASN A 212 16.03 16.82 6.81
N SER A 213 15.89 15.61 7.35
CA SER A 213 16.33 15.34 8.72
C SER A 213 17.82 15.02 8.73
N ASN A 214 18.61 15.90 9.39
CA ASN A 214 20.06 15.73 9.64
C ASN A 214 20.39 14.55 10.59
N GLU A 215 19.40 13.79 11.01
CA GLU A 215 19.61 12.60 11.83
C GLU A 215 19.46 11.37 10.95
N ALA A 216 20.60 10.78 10.59
CA ALA A 216 20.72 9.53 9.83
C ALA A 216 20.24 8.31 10.67
N VAL A 217 18.96 8.29 11.06
CA VAL A 217 18.43 7.14 11.79
C VAL A 217 18.12 5.98 10.83
N HIS A 218 17.82 6.22 9.55
CA HIS A 218 17.72 5.14 8.55
C HIS A 218 17.91 5.69 7.13
N ASP A 219 18.84 5.09 6.38
CA ASP A 219 19.02 5.25 4.91
C ASP A 219 17.81 4.71 4.08
N ILE A 220 16.59 4.86 4.61
CA ILE A 220 15.36 4.34 3.99
C ILE A 220 14.78 5.42 3.10
N CYS A 221 15.07 5.31 1.82
CA CYS A 221 14.49 6.15 0.78
C CYS A 221 13.16 5.55 0.28
N SER A 222 12.18 6.39 -0.06
CA SER A 222 10.93 5.89 -0.65
C SER A 222 11.15 5.40 -2.09
N ALA A 223 10.31 4.48 -2.55
CA ALA A 223 10.33 4.03 -3.95
C ALA A 223 10.23 5.19 -4.95
N SER A 224 9.43 6.22 -4.65
CA SER A 224 9.31 7.43 -5.48
C SER A 224 10.61 8.22 -5.58
N ALA A 225 11.31 8.38 -4.44
CA ALA A 225 12.60 9.06 -4.42
C ALA A 225 13.67 8.24 -5.17
N ILE A 226 13.68 6.92 -5.05
CA ILE A 226 14.57 6.04 -5.81
C ILE A 226 14.31 6.18 -7.32
N ARG A 227 13.05 6.20 -7.76
CA ARG A 227 12.71 6.42 -9.17
C ARG A 227 13.17 7.78 -9.67
N SER A 228 13.03 8.83 -8.85
CA SER A 228 13.55 10.17 -9.18
C SER A 228 15.07 10.21 -9.32
N LEU A 229 15.79 9.52 -8.44
CA LEU A 229 17.25 9.38 -8.54
C LEU A 229 17.66 8.70 -9.85
N LEU A 230 17.00 7.59 -10.20
CA LEU A 230 17.30 6.84 -11.44
C LEU A 230 16.92 7.60 -12.71
N ARG A 231 15.93 8.50 -12.66
CA ARG A 231 15.58 9.34 -13.80
C ARG A 231 16.66 10.38 -14.12
N ASN A 232 17.31 10.88 -13.08
CA ASN A 232 18.25 12.01 -13.20
C ASN A 232 19.74 11.60 -13.10
N SER A 233 20.03 10.33 -12.78
CA SER A 233 21.38 9.88 -12.47
C SER A 233 21.59 8.41 -12.84
N ASP A 234 22.78 7.88 -12.52
CA ASP A 234 23.17 6.49 -12.76
C ASP A 234 22.65 5.55 -11.66
N ILE A 235 22.63 4.23 -11.93
CA ILE A 235 22.22 3.16 -11.00
C ILE A 235 22.98 3.19 -9.68
N LYS A 236 24.24 3.61 -9.66
CA LYS A 236 25.07 3.73 -8.46
C LYS A 236 24.43 4.61 -7.38
N THR A 237 23.60 5.56 -7.77
CA THR A 237 22.95 6.48 -6.82
C THR A 237 21.95 5.79 -5.89
N ILE A 238 21.43 4.62 -6.28
CA ILE A 238 20.46 3.87 -5.47
C ILE A 238 21.09 2.76 -4.63
N GLU A 239 22.39 2.47 -4.77
CA GLU A 239 23.09 1.37 -4.09
C GLU A 239 22.85 1.38 -2.56
N ARG A 240 22.95 2.54 -1.94
CA ARG A 240 22.75 2.69 -0.49
C ARG A 240 21.27 2.55 -0.04
N HIS A 241 20.31 2.64 -0.95
CA HIS A 241 18.88 2.67 -0.64
C HIS A 241 18.18 1.31 -0.84
N VAL A 242 18.84 0.39 -1.52
CA VAL A 242 18.32 -0.96 -1.77
C VAL A 242 19.20 -2.00 -1.06
N PRO A 243 18.69 -3.20 -0.75
CA PRO A 243 19.52 -4.31 -0.30
C PRO A 243 20.56 -4.68 -1.37
N LYS A 244 21.70 -5.20 -0.94
CA LYS A 244 22.81 -5.55 -1.84
C LYS A 244 22.39 -6.56 -2.91
N GLU A 245 21.60 -7.56 -2.53
CA GLU A 245 21.06 -8.59 -3.43
C GLU A 245 20.18 -7.98 -4.52
N CYS A 246 19.31 -7.05 -4.12
CA CYS A 246 18.47 -6.31 -5.03
C CYS A 246 19.28 -5.41 -5.97
N TYR A 247 20.30 -4.71 -5.44
CA TYR A 247 21.17 -3.87 -6.25
C TYR A 247 21.87 -4.68 -7.35
N CYS A 248 22.44 -5.84 -7.03
CA CYS A 248 23.12 -6.70 -8.01
C CYS A 248 22.19 -7.12 -9.17
N ILE A 249 20.91 -7.44 -8.85
CA ILE A 249 19.91 -7.82 -9.86
C ILE A 249 19.57 -6.60 -10.74
N LEU A 250 19.31 -5.45 -10.13
CA LEU A 250 18.99 -4.23 -10.87
C LEU A 250 20.15 -3.75 -11.74
N ASP A 251 21.39 -3.80 -11.24
CA ASP A 251 22.58 -3.39 -11.98
C ASP A 251 22.83 -4.30 -13.21
N THR A 252 22.62 -5.61 -13.05
CA THR A 252 22.73 -6.57 -14.16
C THR A 252 21.74 -6.28 -15.30
N ASN A 253 20.54 -5.77 -14.95
CA ASN A 253 19.48 -5.44 -15.91
C ASN A 253 19.48 -3.97 -16.36
N TYR A 254 20.36 -3.15 -15.77
CA TYR A 254 20.42 -1.71 -16.05
C TYR A 254 20.72 -1.43 -17.52
N ARG A 255 19.94 -0.51 -18.12
CA ARG A 255 20.00 -0.15 -19.54
C ARG A 255 19.74 -1.31 -20.54
N LYS A 256 19.22 -2.45 -20.05
CA LYS A 256 18.76 -3.57 -20.90
C LYS A 256 17.23 -3.65 -20.85
N THR A 257 16.67 -3.97 -19.69
CA THR A 257 15.23 -4.09 -19.44
C THR A 257 14.74 -3.13 -18.36
N PHE A 258 15.65 -2.38 -17.74
CA PHE A 258 15.44 -1.48 -16.60
C PHE A 258 16.33 -0.23 -16.77
N PRO A 259 15.90 1.01 -16.39
CA PRO A 259 14.56 1.34 -15.89
C PRO A 259 13.54 1.62 -17.01
N VAL A 260 12.27 1.35 -16.73
CA VAL A 260 11.12 1.75 -17.57
C VAL A 260 10.38 2.89 -16.89
N PHE A 261 10.16 4.00 -17.59
CA PHE A 261 9.39 5.16 -17.09
C PHE A 261 8.13 5.36 -17.92
N GLU A 262 7.14 6.06 -17.36
CA GLU A 262 5.85 6.33 -18.00
C GLU A 262 5.97 7.01 -19.37
N ASP A 263 6.88 7.98 -19.48
CA ASP A 263 7.16 8.71 -20.71
C ASP A 263 7.72 7.82 -21.83
N HIS A 264 8.42 6.74 -21.51
CA HIS A 264 8.83 5.76 -22.50
C HIS A 264 7.63 5.08 -23.17
N LEU A 265 6.62 4.69 -22.39
CA LEU A 265 5.39 4.10 -22.92
C LEU A 265 4.60 5.11 -23.75
N SER A 266 4.45 6.34 -23.28
CA SER A 266 3.77 7.42 -24.01
C SER A 266 4.46 7.73 -25.33
N SER A 267 5.79 7.73 -25.36
CA SER A 267 6.58 7.94 -26.58
C SER A 267 6.40 6.81 -27.59
N LEU A 268 6.36 5.55 -27.13
CA LEU A 268 6.10 4.38 -27.99
C LEU A 268 4.70 4.42 -28.59
N LEU A 269 3.68 4.79 -27.79
CA LEU A 269 2.29 4.94 -28.26
C LEU A 269 2.15 6.08 -29.26
N ALA A 270 2.83 7.21 -29.03
CA ALA A 270 2.85 8.33 -29.97
C ALA A 270 3.54 7.94 -31.30
N ALA A 271 4.68 7.24 -31.23
CA ALA A 271 5.35 6.74 -32.42
C ALA A 271 4.50 5.73 -33.20
N ALA A 272 3.80 4.81 -32.52
CA ALA A 272 2.90 3.86 -33.15
C ALA A 272 1.74 4.58 -33.90
N ARG A 273 1.18 5.66 -33.31
CA ARG A 273 0.14 6.46 -33.96
C ARG A 273 0.60 7.17 -35.25
N LEU A 274 1.91 7.44 -35.40
CA LEU A 274 2.46 8.06 -36.62
C LEU A 274 2.71 7.03 -37.73
N LEU A 275 2.68 5.73 -37.40
CA LEU A 275 2.91 4.66 -38.36
C LEU A 275 1.61 4.05 -38.92
N TYR A 276 0.45 4.39 -38.34
CA TYR A 276 -0.89 4.00 -38.76
C TYR A 276 -1.78 5.23 -39.00
#